data_bf533246038f63a6fca3fbe0ad8c275e
#
_entry.id   bf533246038f63a6fca3fbe0ad8c275e
#
_cell.length_a   1.000
_cell.length_b   1.000
_cell.length_c   1.000
_cell.angle_alpha   90.00
_cell.angle_beta   90.00
_cell.angle_gamma   90.00
#
_symmetry.space_group_name_H-M   'P 1'
#
loop_
_entity.id
_entity.type
_entity.pdbx_description
1 polymer ?
#
loop_
_entity_poly.entity_id
_entity_poly.type
_entity_poly.pdbx_seq_one_letter_code
_entity_poly.pdbx_strand_id
1 'polypeptide(L)'
;LLIRRPPRPTLFPYPSLFRADVFPHQTRDCYIRSEGKLTAALGLDDLIIVNTKDALLVSHKDNVQDVKVVVEHLKAHSRAECREHTTRYMPWGHVETLVRDTRYRVNRVTIIPGGELSLQLHHHRIEHWVVLTGTALIGVEGNEIYLTENESTTIPVGKKHKLSNPGKINLEILEIQFGSYLGEDDVLRIS
;
A
#
# COMPACT_ATOMS: atom_id res chain seq x y z
N LEU A 1 -27.78 -6.09 47.17
CA LEU A 1 -26.42 -6.63 47.00
C LEU A 1 -25.95 -6.32 45.58
N LEU A 2 -25.13 -5.26 45.43
CA LEU A 2 -24.48 -4.92 44.15
C LEU A 2 -23.31 -5.90 43.97
N ILE A 3 -23.48 -6.87 43.06
CA ILE A 3 -22.41 -7.76 42.62
C ILE A 3 -21.44 -6.91 41.81
N ARG A 4 -20.30 -6.52 42.39
CA ARG A 4 -19.19 -5.92 41.65
C ARG A 4 -18.64 -6.98 40.67
N ARG A 5 -18.66 -6.68 39.37
CA ARG A 5 -17.97 -7.49 38.38
C ARG A 5 -16.48 -7.56 38.74
N PRO A 6 -15.84 -8.74 38.67
CA PRO A 6 -14.40 -8.85 38.89
C PRO A 6 -13.67 -8.03 37.82
N PRO A 7 -12.49 -7.46 38.16
CA PRO A 7 -11.69 -6.75 37.17
C PRO A 7 -11.33 -7.71 36.03
N ARG A 8 -11.60 -7.30 34.78
CA ARG A 8 -11.25 -8.05 33.57
C ARG A 8 -9.73 -8.13 33.47
N PRO A 9 -9.12 -9.27 33.09
CA PRO A 9 -7.71 -9.33 32.79
C PRO A 9 -7.46 -8.43 31.59
N THR A 10 -6.65 -7.39 31.76
CA THR A 10 -6.22 -6.47 30.68
C THR A 10 -5.25 -7.23 29.78
N LEU A 11 -5.68 -7.58 28.58
CA LEU A 11 -4.82 -8.12 27.52
C LEU A 11 -3.72 -7.11 27.09
N PHE A 12 -3.83 -5.85 27.49
CA PHE A 12 -2.86 -4.81 27.26
C PHE A 12 -2.50 -4.13 28.58
N PRO A 13 -1.21 -4.09 28.96
CA PRO A 13 -0.76 -3.52 30.24
C PRO A 13 -0.82 -1.97 30.27
N TYR A 14 -1.31 -1.32 29.23
CA TYR A 14 -1.38 0.13 29.12
C TYR A 14 -2.83 0.60 28.93
N PRO A 15 -3.24 1.71 29.60
CA PRO A 15 -4.62 2.19 29.58
C PRO A 15 -5.12 2.60 28.20
N SER A 16 -4.25 3.14 27.34
CA SER A 16 -4.54 3.44 25.92
C SER A 16 -3.25 3.50 25.13
N LEU A 17 -3.29 3.06 23.87
CA LEU A 17 -2.17 3.15 22.94
C LEU A 17 -2.61 3.80 21.62
N PHE A 18 -1.98 4.93 21.29
CA PHE A 18 -2.21 5.67 20.04
C PHE A 18 -0.97 5.66 19.19
N ARG A 19 -1.11 5.38 17.87
CA ARG A 19 0.00 5.36 16.90
C ARG A 19 -0.39 6.16 15.67
N ALA A 20 0.55 6.98 15.19
CA ALA A 20 0.42 7.93 14.10
C ALA A 20 -0.49 9.14 14.46
N ASP A 21 -1.14 9.76 13.49
CA ASP A 21 -1.89 11.00 13.65
C ASP A 21 -3.28 10.75 14.29
N VAL A 22 -3.30 10.65 15.62
CA VAL A 22 -4.51 10.35 16.40
C VAL A 22 -4.78 11.47 17.39
N PHE A 23 -5.99 12.05 17.35
CA PHE A 23 -6.50 13.02 18.31
C PHE A 23 -7.56 12.37 19.22
N PRO A 24 -7.21 11.96 20.45
CA PRO A 24 -8.16 11.40 21.41
C PRO A 24 -8.79 12.50 22.27
N HIS A 25 -10.09 12.41 22.53
CA HIS A 25 -10.81 13.24 23.50
C HIS A 25 -11.84 12.39 24.27
N GLN A 26 -11.77 12.39 25.59
CA GLN A 26 -12.62 11.54 26.46
C GLN A 26 -12.60 10.06 26.03
N THR A 27 -11.43 9.55 25.58
CA THR A 27 -11.24 8.19 25.08
C THR A 27 -10.38 7.43 26.08
N ARG A 28 -10.85 6.24 26.48
CA ARG A 28 -10.21 5.38 27.49
C ARG A 28 -10.09 3.95 27.01
N ASP A 29 -9.05 3.27 27.49
CA ASP A 29 -8.84 1.85 27.24
C ASP A 29 -8.96 1.44 25.77
N CYS A 30 -8.48 2.30 24.84
CA CYS A 30 -8.53 2.07 23.42
C CYS A 30 -7.15 1.81 22.82
N TYR A 31 -7.10 0.95 21.81
CA TYR A 31 -5.97 0.85 20.88
C TYR A 31 -6.38 1.51 19.57
N ILE A 32 -5.64 2.56 19.15
CA ILE A 32 -5.91 3.25 17.89
C ILE A 32 -4.61 3.34 17.09
N ARG A 33 -4.62 2.74 15.90
CA ARG A 33 -3.57 2.86 14.90
C ARG A 33 -4.15 3.46 13.63
N SER A 34 -3.55 4.53 13.13
CA SER A 34 -3.94 5.14 11.86
C SER A 34 -2.74 5.28 10.94
N GLU A 35 -2.93 5.02 9.65
CA GLU A 35 -1.91 5.17 8.61
C GLU A 35 -2.32 6.27 7.64
N GLY A 36 -1.63 7.43 7.72
CA GLY A 36 -1.74 8.52 6.75
C GLY A 36 -3.02 9.36 6.79
N LYS A 37 -3.90 9.16 7.77
CA LYS A 37 -5.09 10.01 7.98
C LYS A 37 -5.20 10.44 9.43
N LEU A 38 -5.57 11.70 9.68
CA LEU A 38 -5.97 12.13 11.01
C LEU A 38 -7.18 11.32 11.46
N THR A 39 -7.06 10.66 12.62
CA THR A 39 -8.15 9.92 13.26
C THR A 39 -8.55 10.60 14.55
N ALA A 40 -9.68 11.28 14.57
CA ALA A 40 -10.26 11.84 15.80
C ALA A 40 -11.12 10.76 16.50
N ALA A 41 -10.85 10.56 17.79
CA ALA A 41 -11.54 9.57 18.62
C ALA A 41 -12.18 10.28 19.81
N LEU A 42 -13.50 10.37 19.86
CA LEU A 42 -14.24 11.14 20.85
C LEU A 42 -15.17 10.23 21.65
N GLY A 43 -15.06 10.26 22.98
CA GLY A 43 -15.98 9.56 23.89
C GLY A 43 -15.97 8.02 23.71
N LEU A 44 -14.83 7.44 23.36
CA LEU A 44 -14.71 6.00 23.11
C LEU A 44 -14.16 5.26 24.31
N ASP A 45 -14.60 4.02 24.48
CA ASP A 45 -14.18 3.15 25.58
C ASP A 45 -14.04 1.70 25.09
N ASP A 46 -12.97 1.00 25.50
CA ASP A 46 -12.70 -0.42 25.19
C ASP A 46 -12.71 -0.79 23.70
N LEU A 47 -12.24 0.11 22.83
CA LEU A 47 -12.21 -0.14 21.40
C LEU A 47 -10.81 -0.40 20.85
N ILE A 48 -10.77 -1.19 19.78
CA ILE A 48 -9.64 -1.34 18.87
C ILE A 48 -10.04 -0.71 17.53
N ILE A 49 -9.26 0.28 17.10
CA ILE A 49 -9.45 0.97 15.82
C ILE A 49 -8.14 0.83 15.05
N VAL A 50 -8.19 0.19 13.89
CA VAL A 50 -7.06 0.06 12.97
C VAL A 50 -7.48 0.62 11.63
N ASN A 51 -6.98 1.81 11.32
CA ASN A 51 -7.21 2.50 10.07
C ASN A 51 -5.96 2.36 9.20
N THR A 52 -6.03 1.57 8.16
CA THR A 52 -5.01 1.39 7.13
C THR A 52 -5.37 2.19 5.88
N LYS A 53 -4.55 2.12 4.84
CA LYS A 53 -4.81 2.84 3.58
C LYS A 53 -6.03 2.31 2.84
N ASP A 54 -6.37 1.04 3.03
CA ASP A 54 -7.38 0.27 2.29
C ASP A 54 -8.58 -0.17 3.13
N ALA A 55 -8.47 -0.17 4.47
CA ALA A 55 -9.54 -0.65 5.34
C ALA A 55 -9.57 0.05 6.69
N LEU A 56 -10.74 0.09 7.30
CA LEU A 56 -10.95 0.52 8.67
C LEU A 56 -11.59 -0.61 9.46
N LEU A 57 -10.88 -1.11 10.48
CA LEU A 57 -11.43 -2.01 11.48
C LEU A 57 -11.79 -1.22 12.73
N VAL A 58 -13.02 -1.39 13.21
CA VAL A 58 -13.49 -0.94 14.52
C VAL A 58 -14.07 -2.14 15.23
N SER A 59 -13.53 -2.47 16.41
CA SER A 59 -13.99 -3.61 17.20
C SER A 59 -13.94 -3.26 18.68
N HIS A 60 -14.90 -3.79 19.45
CA HIS A 60 -14.75 -3.87 20.90
C HIS A 60 -13.64 -4.86 21.24
N LYS A 61 -12.88 -4.62 22.30
CA LYS A 61 -11.76 -5.49 22.72
C LYS A 61 -12.19 -6.94 22.94
N ASP A 62 -13.38 -7.14 23.48
CA ASP A 62 -13.91 -8.48 23.79
C ASP A 62 -14.21 -9.29 22.50
N ASN A 63 -14.42 -8.60 21.36
CA ASN A 63 -14.82 -9.20 20.10
C ASN A 63 -13.67 -9.28 19.07
N VAL A 64 -12.45 -8.93 19.47
CA VAL A 64 -11.31 -8.91 18.53
C VAL A 64 -11.02 -10.26 17.88
N GLN A 65 -11.34 -11.35 18.53
CA GLN A 65 -11.18 -12.71 17.99
C GLN A 65 -12.09 -12.99 16.79
N ASP A 66 -13.18 -12.24 16.63
CA ASP A 66 -14.15 -12.38 15.55
C ASP A 66 -13.68 -11.74 14.24
N VAL A 67 -12.51 -11.08 14.24
CA VAL A 67 -11.86 -10.57 13.00
C VAL A 67 -11.74 -11.68 11.94
N LYS A 68 -11.54 -12.94 12.35
CA LYS A 68 -11.51 -14.09 11.43
C LYS A 68 -12.79 -14.24 10.61
N VAL A 69 -13.97 -13.95 11.20
CA VAL A 69 -15.26 -14.01 10.50
C VAL A 69 -15.31 -12.96 9.38
N VAL A 70 -14.80 -11.76 9.67
CA VAL A 70 -14.70 -10.68 8.67
C VAL A 70 -13.78 -11.12 7.52
N VAL A 71 -12.60 -11.69 7.85
CA VAL A 71 -11.64 -12.18 6.84
C VAL A 71 -12.25 -13.29 5.98
N GLU A 72 -12.98 -14.23 6.57
CA GLU A 72 -13.67 -15.31 5.84
C GLU A 72 -14.75 -14.72 4.90
N HIS A 73 -15.53 -13.76 5.37
CA HIS A 73 -16.53 -13.06 4.56
C HIS A 73 -15.89 -12.36 3.35
N LEU A 74 -14.80 -11.61 3.56
CA LEU A 74 -14.09 -10.91 2.50
C LEU A 74 -13.50 -11.89 1.47
N LYS A 75 -12.96 -13.03 1.92
CA LYS A 75 -12.46 -14.10 1.03
C LYS A 75 -13.58 -14.71 0.20
N ALA A 76 -14.72 -15.03 0.82
CA ALA A 76 -15.88 -15.62 0.14
C ALA A 76 -16.42 -14.71 -0.97
N HIS A 77 -16.34 -13.38 -0.77
CA HIS A 77 -16.80 -12.38 -1.75
C HIS A 77 -15.67 -11.87 -2.67
N SER A 78 -14.51 -12.53 -2.63
CA SER A 78 -13.37 -12.17 -3.48
C SER A 78 -12.94 -10.70 -3.39
N ARG A 79 -13.09 -10.08 -2.23
CA ARG A 79 -12.72 -8.69 -2.00
C ARG A 79 -11.21 -8.47 -2.16
N ALA A 80 -10.86 -7.36 -2.81
CA ALA A 80 -9.48 -7.01 -3.11
C ALA A 80 -8.62 -6.81 -1.84
N GLU A 81 -9.22 -6.29 -0.78
CA GLU A 81 -8.57 -6.01 0.50
C GLU A 81 -7.97 -7.26 1.19
N CYS A 82 -8.43 -8.46 0.81
CA CYS A 82 -7.87 -9.73 1.27
C CYS A 82 -6.76 -10.30 0.39
N ARG A 83 -6.64 -9.83 -0.85
CA ARG A 83 -5.75 -10.42 -1.86
C ARG A 83 -4.52 -9.58 -2.15
N GLU A 84 -4.65 -8.28 -2.04
CA GLU A 84 -3.65 -7.36 -2.52
C GLU A 84 -3.38 -6.27 -1.47
N HIS A 85 -2.17 -6.26 -0.94
CA HIS A 85 -1.70 -5.16 -0.13
C HIS A 85 -1.49 -3.92 -1.01
N THR A 86 -1.85 -2.74 -0.49
CA THR A 86 -1.60 -1.46 -1.17
C THR A 86 -0.11 -1.23 -1.41
N THR A 87 0.76 -1.81 -0.57
CA THR A 87 2.21 -1.73 -0.73
C THR A 87 2.80 -3.13 -0.85
N ARG A 88 3.57 -3.37 -1.92
CA ARG A 88 4.32 -4.61 -2.17
C ARG A 88 5.81 -4.33 -2.09
N TYR A 89 6.50 -5.05 -1.22
CA TYR A 89 7.95 -4.94 -1.03
C TYR A 89 8.68 -5.93 -1.92
N MET A 90 9.74 -5.45 -2.56
CA MET A 90 10.60 -6.19 -3.48
C MET A 90 12.07 -6.01 -3.08
N PRO A 91 13.00 -6.86 -3.52
CA PRO A 91 14.43 -6.68 -3.22
C PRO A 91 15.01 -5.34 -3.65
N TRP A 92 14.45 -4.73 -4.68
CA TRP A 92 14.88 -3.46 -5.25
C TRP A 92 14.15 -2.23 -4.69
N GLY A 93 13.13 -2.42 -3.80
CA GLY A 93 12.34 -1.32 -3.26
C GLY A 93 10.89 -1.72 -2.98
N HIS A 94 9.94 -0.88 -3.33
CA HIS A 94 8.52 -1.21 -3.16
C HIS A 94 7.63 -0.48 -4.17
N VAL A 95 6.44 -1.04 -4.37
CA VAL A 95 5.37 -0.46 -5.18
C VAL A 95 4.17 -0.20 -4.27
N GLU A 96 3.72 1.03 -4.22
CA GLU A 96 2.51 1.46 -3.53
C GLU A 96 1.41 1.79 -4.54
N THR A 97 0.30 1.08 -4.53
CA THR A 97 -0.86 1.41 -5.35
C THR A 97 -1.64 2.56 -4.69
N LEU A 98 -1.67 3.70 -5.37
CA LEU A 98 -2.36 4.92 -4.92
C LEU A 98 -3.82 4.97 -5.36
N VAL A 99 -4.07 4.54 -6.60
CA VAL A 99 -5.42 4.49 -7.19
C VAL A 99 -5.56 3.21 -8.00
N ARG A 100 -6.72 2.59 -7.91
CA ARG A 100 -7.08 1.42 -8.71
C ARG A 100 -8.47 1.62 -9.30
N ASP A 101 -8.56 1.41 -10.61
CA ASP A 101 -9.78 1.42 -11.37
C ASP A 101 -9.79 0.22 -12.33
N THR A 102 -10.90 0.00 -13.03
CA THR A 102 -11.04 -1.08 -14.01
C THR A 102 -10.14 -0.89 -15.24
N ARG A 103 -9.86 0.36 -15.63
CA ARG A 103 -9.15 0.74 -16.85
C ARG A 103 -7.81 1.39 -16.61
N TYR A 104 -7.50 1.78 -15.37
CA TYR A 104 -6.23 2.38 -15.03
C TYR A 104 -5.80 2.05 -13.60
N ARG A 105 -4.50 2.12 -13.35
CA ARG A 105 -3.89 2.01 -12.03
C ARG A 105 -2.82 3.08 -11.89
N VAL A 106 -2.73 3.69 -10.72
CA VAL A 106 -1.65 4.63 -10.40
C VAL A 106 -0.84 4.05 -9.25
N ASN A 107 0.45 3.89 -9.47
CA ASN A 107 1.39 3.39 -8.48
C ASN A 107 2.45 4.44 -8.19
N ARG A 108 2.94 4.45 -6.94
CA ARG A 108 4.23 5.03 -6.59
C ARG A 108 5.24 3.89 -6.52
N VAL A 109 6.27 3.96 -7.34
CA VAL A 109 7.37 2.99 -7.37
C VAL A 109 8.58 3.64 -6.74
N THR A 110 9.10 3.03 -5.66
CA THR A 110 10.32 3.49 -4.99
C THR A 110 11.41 2.46 -5.19
N ILE A 111 12.55 2.90 -5.73
CA ILE A 111 13.71 2.05 -6.03
C ILE A 111 14.90 2.54 -5.22
N ILE A 112 15.48 1.64 -4.41
CA ILE A 112 16.67 1.94 -3.62
C ILE A 112 17.89 2.17 -4.53
N PRO A 113 18.95 2.87 -4.07
CA PRO A 113 20.18 3.03 -4.82
C PRO A 113 20.73 1.70 -5.34
N GLY A 114 21.03 1.64 -6.65
CA GLY A 114 21.50 0.43 -7.34
C GLY A 114 20.42 -0.64 -7.58
N GLY A 115 19.18 -0.41 -7.16
CA GLY A 115 18.05 -1.30 -7.44
C GLY A 115 17.60 -1.21 -8.90
N GLU A 116 17.10 -2.33 -9.43
CA GLU A 116 16.54 -2.38 -10.79
C GLU A 116 15.36 -3.34 -10.88
N LEU A 117 14.40 -3.01 -11.75
CA LEU A 117 13.36 -3.91 -12.19
C LEU A 117 13.92 -4.81 -13.30
N SER A 118 13.54 -6.10 -13.28
CA SER A 118 13.88 -7.02 -14.37
C SER A 118 13.36 -6.52 -15.71
N LEU A 119 14.08 -6.85 -16.79
CA LEU A 119 13.60 -6.61 -18.14
C LEU A 119 12.24 -7.33 -18.31
N GLN A 120 11.23 -6.59 -18.74
CA GLN A 120 9.85 -7.07 -18.85
C GLN A 120 9.10 -6.44 -20.01
N LEU A 121 7.97 -7.03 -20.38
CA LEU A 121 6.99 -6.46 -21.29
C LEU A 121 5.57 -6.84 -20.84
N HIS A 122 4.59 -6.14 -21.38
CA HIS A 122 3.15 -6.45 -21.19
C HIS A 122 2.37 -6.20 -22.47
N HIS A 123 1.28 -6.97 -22.67
CA HIS A 123 0.53 -6.98 -23.92
C HIS A 123 -0.76 -6.15 -23.88
N HIS A 124 -1.27 -5.80 -22.70
CA HIS A 124 -2.61 -5.25 -22.56
C HIS A 124 -2.66 -3.86 -21.94
N ARG A 125 -1.48 -3.28 -21.59
CA ARG A 125 -1.40 -1.96 -20.97
C ARG A 125 -0.25 -1.13 -21.54
N ILE A 126 -0.45 0.17 -21.52
CA ILE A 126 0.57 1.20 -21.69
C ILE A 126 0.94 1.76 -20.32
N GLU A 127 2.16 2.12 -20.11
CA GLU A 127 2.61 2.77 -18.87
C GLU A 127 3.15 4.15 -19.14
N HIS A 128 2.77 5.11 -18.30
CA HIS A 128 3.36 6.45 -18.31
C HIS A 128 4.09 6.66 -17.00
N TRP A 129 5.37 6.98 -17.07
CA TRP A 129 6.26 7.14 -15.94
C TRP A 129 6.68 8.59 -15.78
N VAL A 130 6.53 9.15 -14.58
CA VAL A 130 6.97 10.49 -14.22
C VAL A 130 7.94 10.37 -13.05
N VAL A 131 9.15 10.92 -13.18
CA VAL A 131 10.12 10.93 -12.08
C VAL A 131 9.72 11.98 -11.06
N LEU A 132 9.50 11.56 -9.82
CA LEU A 132 9.17 12.44 -8.69
C LEU A 132 10.41 12.88 -7.94
N THR A 133 11.37 11.96 -7.74
CA THR A 133 12.60 12.20 -7.00
C THR A 133 13.71 11.32 -7.56
N GLY A 134 14.90 11.88 -7.67
CA GLY A 134 16.12 11.17 -8.10
C GLY A 134 16.30 11.14 -9.62
N THR A 135 17.04 10.14 -10.10
CA THR A 135 17.34 9.95 -11.52
C THR A 135 17.04 8.51 -11.91
N ALA A 136 16.25 8.35 -12.95
CA ALA A 136 15.89 7.06 -13.54
C ALA A 136 16.78 6.76 -14.74
N LEU A 137 17.30 5.53 -14.84
CA LEU A 137 17.82 4.97 -16.08
C LEU A 137 16.77 3.99 -16.61
N ILE A 138 16.23 4.31 -17.78
CA ILE A 138 15.15 3.57 -18.42
C ILE A 138 15.65 2.97 -19.72
N GLY A 139 15.58 1.63 -19.83
CA GLY A 139 15.87 0.92 -21.05
C GLY A 139 14.56 0.55 -21.77
N VAL A 140 14.44 0.89 -23.05
CA VAL A 140 13.32 0.49 -23.93
C VAL A 140 13.87 -0.04 -25.24
N GLU A 141 13.59 -1.31 -25.57
CA GLU A 141 14.05 -1.98 -26.80
C GLU A 141 15.58 -1.85 -27.02
N GLY A 142 16.35 -1.89 -25.91
CA GLY A 142 17.81 -1.78 -25.95
C GLY A 142 18.36 -0.33 -25.98
N ASN A 143 17.52 0.67 -26.12
CA ASN A 143 17.92 2.07 -25.98
C ASN A 143 17.78 2.52 -24.52
N GLU A 144 18.76 3.26 -24.02
CA GLU A 144 18.77 3.78 -22.66
C GLU A 144 18.61 5.29 -22.64
N ILE A 145 17.77 5.77 -21.75
CA ILE A 145 17.56 7.20 -21.49
C ILE A 145 17.64 7.47 -19.98
N TYR A 146 18.22 8.62 -19.65
CA TYR A 146 18.17 9.15 -18.28
C TYR A 146 17.02 10.14 -18.19
N LEU A 147 16.22 10.01 -17.13
CA LEU A 147 15.21 11.00 -16.77
C LEU A 147 15.48 11.49 -15.35
N THR A 148 15.36 12.80 -15.17
CA THR A 148 15.47 13.48 -13.89
C THR A 148 14.10 13.92 -13.36
N GLU A 149 14.07 14.53 -12.21
CA GLU A 149 12.82 15.00 -11.58
C GLU A 149 11.97 15.84 -12.54
N ASN A 150 10.65 15.60 -12.51
CA ASN A 150 9.64 16.22 -13.38
C ASN A 150 9.73 15.82 -14.89
N GLU A 151 10.64 14.94 -15.27
CA GLU A 151 10.65 14.36 -16.62
C GLU A 151 9.80 13.09 -16.66
N SER A 152 9.32 12.74 -17.85
CA SER A 152 8.43 11.60 -18.05
C SER A 152 8.68 10.88 -19.37
N THR A 153 8.25 9.61 -19.41
CA THR A 153 8.25 8.81 -20.62
C THR A 153 7.03 7.90 -20.68
N THR A 154 6.75 7.38 -21.87
CA THR A 154 5.68 6.41 -22.10
C THR A 154 6.27 5.10 -22.58
N ILE A 155 5.86 4.00 -21.96
CA ILE A 155 6.20 2.64 -22.38
C ILE A 155 5.01 2.07 -23.15
N PRO A 156 5.13 1.90 -24.49
CA PRO A 156 4.05 1.34 -25.29
C PRO A 156 3.83 -0.15 -25.02
N VAL A 157 2.63 -0.61 -25.36
CA VAL A 157 2.27 -2.04 -25.31
C VAL A 157 3.30 -2.89 -26.08
N GLY A 158 3.68 -4.03 -25.51
CA GLY A 158 4.56 -5.03 -26.15
C GLY A 158 6.03 -4.65 -26.21
N LYS A 159 6.44 -3.49 -25.69
CA LYS A 159 7.85 -3.06 -25.68
C LYS A 159 8.58 -3.61 -24.46
N LYS A 160 9.75 -4.19 -24.74
CA LYS A 160 10.67 -4.62 -23.69
C LYS A 160 11.24 -3.41 -22.99
N HIS A 161 11.17 -3.39 -21.67
CA HIS A 161 11.64 -2.25 -20.88
C HIS A 161 12.18 -2.69 -19.53
N LYS A 162 13.05 -1.87 -18.96
CA LYS A 162 13.57 -1.98 -17.61
C LYS A 162 13.70 -0.59 -16.99
N LEU A 163 13.76 -0.54 -15.67
CA LEU A 163 13.92 0.66 -14.88
C LEU A 163 14.96 0.41 -13.81
N SER A 164 15.92 1.30 -13.66
CA SER A 164 16.96 1.22 -12.64
C SER A 164 17.25 2.57 -11.99
N ASN A 165 17.74 2.53 -10.76
CA ASN A 165 18.20 3.68 -10.02
C ASN A 165 19.74 3.73 -10.00
N PRO A 166 20.38 4.54 -10.87
CA PRO A 166 21.82 4.72 -10.89
C PRO A 166 22.32 5.69 -9.81
N GLY A 167 21.40 6.36 -9.10
CA GLY A 167 21.70 7.39 -8.12
C GLY A 167 22.08 6.87 -6.75
N LYS A 168 22.30 7.80 -5.81
CA LYS A 168 22.65 7.51 -4.41
C LYS A 168 21.51 7.77 -3.42
N ILE A 169 20.38 8.27 -3.90
CA ILE A 169 19.14 8.46 -3.15
C ILE A 169 18.06 7.56 -3.73
N ASN A 170 16.97 7.37 -3.02
CA ASN A 170 15.83 6.63 -3.57
C ASN A 170 15.30 7.33 -4.82
N LEU A 171 15.03 6.55 -5.84
CA LEU A 171 14.28 6.98 -7.01
C LEU A 171 12.80 6.75 -6.73
N GLU A 172 11.99 7.79 -6.90
CA GLU A 172 10.53 7.68 -6.83
C GLU A 172 9.91 8.01 -8.19
N ILE A 173 9.05 7.13 -8.67
CA ILE A 173 8.32 7.27 -9.93
C ILE A 173 6.82 7.18 -9.67
N LEU A 174 6.06 8.08 -10.30
CA LEU A 174 4.64 7.90 -10.49
C LEU A 174 4.44 7.10 -11.78
N GLU A 175 3.94 5.88 -11.64
CA GLU A 175 3.62 5.00 -12.74
C GLU A 175 2.10 5.00 -12.96
N ILE A 176 1.65 5.36 -14.15
CA ILE A 176 0.26 5.32 -14.54
C ILE A 176 0.08 4.25 -15.61
N GLN A 177 -0.64 3.21 -15.28
CA GLN A 177 -0.95 2.10 -16.17
C GLN A 177 -2.35 2.29 -16.75
N PHE A 178 -2.50 2.20 -18.06
CA PHE A 178 -3.79 2.23 -18.77
C PHE A 178 -3.94 0.98 -19.62
N GLY A 179 -5.05 0.32 -19.54
CA GLY A 179 -5.30 -0.87 -20.34
C GLY A 179 -6.64 -1.53 -20.11
N SER A 180 -6.92 -2.50 -20.97
CA SER A 180 -8.09 -3.36 -20.82
C SER A 180 -7.88 -4.48 -19.80
N TYR A 181 -6.61 -4.78 -19.48
CA TYR A 181 -6.21 -5.76 -18.49
C TYR A 181 -4.97 -5.29 -17.73
N LEU A 182 -5.05 -5.26 -16.40
CA LEU A 182 -4.02 -4.75 -15.49
C LEU A 182 -3.54 -5.83 -14.50
N GLY A 183 -3.76 -7.10 -14.80
CA GLY A 183 -3.31 -8.24 -14.01
C GLY A 183 -1.78 -8.36 -13.98
N GLU A 184 -1.23 -8.87 -12.88
CA GLU A 184 0.21 -9.09 -12.73
C GLU A 184 0.73 -10.25 -13.62
N ASP A 185 -0.15 -11.13 -14.06
CA ASP A 185 0.10 -12.21 -14.99
C ASP A 185 0.29 -11.76 -16.46
N ASP A 186 -0.03 -10.47 -16.77
CA ASP A 186 0.33 -9.82 -18.04
C ASP A 186 1.82 -9.42 -18.11
N VAL A 187 2.54 -9.43 -16.98
CA VAL A 187 3.96 -9.08 -16.94
C VAL A 187 4.82 -10.28 -17.31
N LEU A 188 5.40 -10.24 -18.49
CA LEU A 188 6.37 -11.22 -18.95
C LEU A 188 7.78 -10.76 -18.61
N ARG A 189 8.44 -11.42 -17.66
CA ARG A 189 9.84 -11.16 -17.30
C ARG A 189 10.76 -11.92 -18.25
N ILE A 190 11.77 -11.22 -18.76
CA ILE A 190 12.72 -11.73 -19.74
C ILE A 190 14.05 -11.92 -18.99
N SER A 191 14.52 -13.14 -18.97
CA SER A 191 15.83 -13.55 -18.42
C SER A 191 16.97 -13.29 -19.39
#